data_27996fa61d9aca70d5da1cbf582d380c
#
_entry.id   27996fa61d9aca70d5da1cbf582d380c
#
_cell.length_a   1.000
_cell.length_b   1.000
_cell.length_c   1.000
_cell.angle_alpha   90.00
_cell.angle_beta   90.00
_cell.angle_gamma   90.00
#
_symmetry.space_group_name_H-M   'P 1'
#
loop_
_entity.id
_entity.type
_entity.pdbx_description
1 polymer ?
#
loop_
_entity_poly.entity_id
_entity_poly.type
_entity_poly.pdbx_seq_one_letter_code
_entity_poly.pdbx_strand_id
1 'polypeptide(L)'
;MAHAVFKKCSCGKTWADREAFLNDATVNLTGYQVHFEELQAGFFLFNHLIADCGTTLALEVRDFADLYSGPVYEERMTGSQACLGLCLHRESLERCTVQCECAFVREVLQIVRNWPGRKGKAA
;
A
#
# COMPACT_ATOMS: atom_id res chain seq x y z
N MET A 1 15.12 15.67 22.09
CA MET A 1 13.78 15.51 21.51
C MET A 1 13.79 14.37 20.50
N ALA A 2 12.94 13.39 20.70
CA ALA A 2 12.87 12.27 19.77
C ALA A 2 12.14 12.70 18.49
N HIS A 3 12.70 12.38 17.35
CA HIS A 3 12.01 12.59 16.08
C HIS A 3 11.21 11.34 15.75
N ALA A 4 9.94 11.53 15.45
CA ALA A 4 9.11 10.42 14.99
C ALA A 4 9.63 9.96 13.63
N VAL A 5 9.83 8.67 13.47
CA VAL A 5 10.18 8.11 12.16
C VAL A 5 8.92 7.60 11.51
N PHE A 6 8.86 7.66 10.18
CA PHE A 6 7.72 7.16 9.43
C PHE A 6 7.62 5.63 9.59
N LYS A 7 8.75 4.93 9.46
CA LYS A 7 8.79 3.49 9.61
C LYS A 7 10.18 3.03 10.04
N LYS A 8 10.23 1.93 10.79
CA LYS A 8 11.47 1.27 11.17
C LYS A 8 11.39 -0.21 10.82
N CYS A 9 12.44 -0.72 10.22
CA CYS A 9 12.58 -2.14 9.92
C CYS A 9 13.28 -2.85 11.08
N SER A 10 13.01 -4.13 11.26
CA SER A 10 13.67 -4.93 12.30
C SER A 10 15.19 -5.02 12.11
N CYS A 11 15.70 -4.76 10.91
CA CYS A 11 17.14 -4.73 10.65
C CYS A 11 17.81 -3.46 11.15
N GLY A 12 17.04 -2.49 11.66
CA GLY A 12 17.56 -1.23 12.16
C GLY A 12 17.41 -0.06 11.21
N LYS A 13 17.11 -0.30 9.94
CA LYS A 13 16.88 0.78 8.98
C LYS A 13 15.65 1.58 9.40
N THR A 14 15.75 2.90 9.32
CA THR A 14 14.62 3.80 9.56
C THR A 14 14.43 4.73 8.37
N TRP A 15 13.16 5.14 8.18
CA TRP A 15 12.80 6.12 7.16
C TRP A 15 12.18 7.29 7.90
N ALA A 16 12.77 8.47 7.74
CA ALA A 16 12.36 9.65 8.49
C ALA A 16 10.95 10.11 8.12
N ASP A 17 10.58 9.96 6.85
CA ASP A 17 9.27 10.37 6.36
C ASP A 17 8.80 9.43 5.25
N ARG A 18 7.56 9.66 4.82
CA ARG A 18 6.93 8.83 3.79
C ARG A 18 7.70 8.83 2.47
N GLU A 19 8.19 10.00 2.08
CA GLU A 19 8.91 10.13 0.81
C GLU A 19 10.21 9.34 0.82
N ALA A 20 10.93 9.36 1.94
CA ALA A 20 12.14 8.57 2.08
C ALA A 20 11.83 7.09 1.91
N PHE A 21 10.71 6.62 2.46
CA PHE A 21 10.27 5.24 2.35
C PHE A 21 9.90 4.90 0.90
N LEU A 22 9.07 5.73 0.28
CA LEU A 22 8.59 5.48 -1.09
C LEU A 22 9.71 5.58 -2.13
N ASN A 23 10.71 6.41 -1.87
CA ASN A 23 11.83 6.57 -2.80
C ASN A 23 12.91 5.51 -2.62
N ASP A 24 12.83 4.71 -1.56
CA ASP A 24 13.85 3.69 -1.30
C ASP A 24 13.72 2.54 -2.28
N ALA A 25 14.74 2.33 -3.07
CA ALA A 25 14.81 1.31 -4.10
C ALA A 25 14.75 -0.11 -3.54
N THR A 26 15.09 -0.30 -2.28
CA THR A 26 15.13 -1.62 -1.64
C THR A 26 13.79 -2.02 -1.03
N VAL A 27 12.81 -1.12 -1.02
CA VAL A 27 11.46 -1.39 -0.50
C VAL A 27 10.56 -1.77 -1.67
N ASN A 28 10.01 -2.97 -1.63
CA ASN A 28 9.21 -3.51 -2.74
C ASN A 28 7.79 -3.82 -2.28
N LEU A 29 6.80 -3.22 -2.94
CA LEU A 29 5.38 -3.49 -2.66
C LEU A 29 5.01 -4.88 -3.14
N THR A 30 4.50 -5.72 -2.23
CA THR A 30 4.20 -7.12 -2.53
C THR A 30 2.74 -7.50 -2.34
N GLY A 31 1.95 -6.70 -1.64
CA GLY A 31 0.56 -7.07 -1.43
C GLY A 31 -0.25 -6.04 -0.67
N TYR A 32 -1.52 -6.37 -0.52
CA TYR A 32 -2.48 -5.57 0.22
C TYR A 32 -3.40 -6.49 1.01
N GLN A 33 -3.50 -6.26 2.30
CA GLN A 33 -4.40 -6.98 3.18
C GLN A 33 -5.54 -6.06 3.59
N VAL A 34 -6.75 -6.38 3.13
CA VAL A 34 -7.94 -5.57 3.39
C VAL A 34 -8.37 -5.68 4.84
N HIS A 35 -8.91 -4.58 5.38
CA HIS A 35 -9.60 -4.55 6.65
C HIS A 35 -11.02 -4.05 6.38
N PHE A 36 -11.97 -4.97 6.26
CA PHE A 36 -13.32 -4.62 5.82
C PHE A 36 -14.09 -3.75 6.79
N GLU A 37 -13.79 -3.80 8.07
CA GLU A 37 -14.47 -2.97 9.08
C GLU A 37 -13.96 -1.52 9.05
N GLU A 38 -12.70 -1.32 8.68
CA GLU A 38 -12.11 -0.01 8.52
C GLU A 38 -11.07 -0.06 7.42
N LEU A 39 -11.45 0.35 6.22
CA LEU A 39 -10.59 0.19 5.03
C LEU A 39 -9.25 0.90 5.17
N GLN A 40 -9.20 2.02 5.89
CA GLN A 40 -7.95 2.73 6.09
C GLN A 40 -7.00 2.05 7.07
N ALA A 41 -7.49 1.05 7.82
CA ALA A 41 -6.68 0.25 8.71
C ALA A 41 -6.12 -1.01 8.03
N GLY A 42 -6.45 -1.26 6.77
CA GLY A 42 -5.81 -2.31 5.99
C GLY A 42 -4.33 -2.05 5.83
N PHE A 43 -3.59 -3.05 5.36
CA PHE A 43 -2.15 -2.95 5.24
C PHE A 43 -1.68 -3.09 3.79
N PHE A 44 -0.82 -2.17 3.36
CA PHE A 44 0.05 -2.40 2.21
C PHE A 44 1.28 -3.14 2.73
N LEU A 45 1.67 -4.18 2.04
CA LEU A 45 2.77 -5.06 2.44
C LEU A 45 3.98 -4.82 1.54
N PHE A 46 5.13 -4.58 2.16
CA PHE A 46 6.37 -4.32 1.45
C PHE A 46 7.44 -5.29 1.94
N ASN A 47 8.34 -5.70 1.07
CA ASN A 47 9.53 -6.43 1.46
C ASN A 47 10.73 -5.50 1.41
N HIS A 48 11.57 -5.57 2.44
CA HIS A 48 12.82 -4.82 2.51
C HIS A 48 13.92 -5.69 1.90
N LEU A 49 14.25 -5.45 0.64
CA LEU A 49 15.13 -6.30 -0.16
C LEU A 49 16.58 -5.88 -0.03
N ILE A 50 17.17 -6.12 1.13
CA ILE A 50 18.60 -5.95 1.33
C ILE A 50 19.19 -7.23 1.91
N ALA A 51 20.52 -7.39 1.77
CA ALA A 51 21.22 -8.53 2.32
C ALA A 51 20.95 -8.63 3.82
N ASP A 52 20.74 -9.84 4.29
CA ASP A 52 20.49 -10.15 5.71
C ASP A 52 19.22 -9.55 6.28
N CYS A 53 18.27 -9.15 5.44
CA CYS A 53 16.96 -8.68 5.90
C CYS A 53 15.85 -9.50 5.22
N GLY A 54 15.11 -8.90 4.29
CA GLY A 54 13.98 -9.56 3.64
C GLY A 54 12.70 -9.48 4.48
N THR A 55 12.70 -8.64 5.52
CA THR A 55 11.54 -8.46 6.38
C THR A 55 10.36 -7.90 5.60
N THR A 56 9.16 -8.41 5.90
CA THR A 56 7.92 -7.83 5.39
C THR A 56 7.50 -6.69 6.32
N LEU A 57 7.24 -5.53 5.72
CA LEU A 57 6.80 -4.34 6.43
C LEU A 57 5.33 -4.09 6.12
N ALA A 58 4.51 -3.92 7.15
CA ALA A 58 3.10 -3.60 6.99
C ALA A 58 2.88 -2.14 7.35
N LEU A 59 2.31 -1.37 6.42
CA LEU A 59 1.95 0.03 6.64
C LEU A 59 0.48 0.21 6.36
N GLU A 60 -0.20 0.99 7.21
CA GLU A 60 -1.63 1.18 7.04
C GLU A 60 -1.96 2.02 5.82
N VAL A 61 -3.09 1.70 5.19
CA VAL A 61 -3.60 2.46 4.05
C VAL A 61 -3.68 3.95 4.38
N ARG A 62 -4.10 4.29 5.61
CA ARG A 62 -4.25 5.69 6.03
C ARG A 62 -2.97 6.50 5.93
N ASP A 63 -1.82 5.82 5.96
CA ASP A 63 -0.53 6.51 5.85
C ASP A 63 -0.28 7.05 4.44
N PHE A 64 -1.08 6.61 3.46
CA PHE A 64 -0.92 6.99 2.06
C PHE A 64 -2.20 7.56 1.45
N ALA A 65 -3.33 7.52 2.17
CA ALA A 65 -4.63 7.85 1.60
C ALA A 65 -4.74 9.29 1.10
N ASP A 66 -4.01 10.22 1.70
CA ASP A 66 -4.01 11.62 1.30
C ASP A 66 -3.36 11.84 -0.07
N LEU A 67 -2.65 10.86 -0.60
CA LEU A 67 -2.08 10.94 -1.95
C LEU A 67 -3.14 10.83 -3.04
N TYR A 68 -4.31 10.34 -2.69
CA TYR A 68 -5.42 10.14 -3.62
C TYR A 68 -6.50 11.18 -3.40
N SER A 69 -6.96 11.81 -4.47
CA SER A 69 -8.00 12.84 -4.40
C SER A 69 -9.21 12.51 -5.27
N GLY A 70 -9.27 11.30 -5.82
CA GLY A 70 -10.37 10.89 -6.68
C GLY A 70 -11.62 10.43 -5.93
N PRO A 71 -12.58 9.82 -6.64
CA PRO A 71 -13.84 9.39 -6.03
C PRO A 71 -13.66 8.30 -4.98
N VAL A 72 -14.47 8.38 -3.92
CA VAL A 72 -14.59 7.34 -2.90
C VAL A 72 -16.05 6.92 -2.85
N TYR A 73 -16.32 5.65 -3.12
CA TYR A 73 -17.68 5.13 -3.14
C TYR A 73 -18.06 4.62 -1.75
N GLU A 74 -19.34 4.70 -1.42
CA GLU A 74 -19.82 4.35 -0.07
C GLU A 74 -20.38 2.93 0.00
N GLU A 75 -20.68 2.32 -1.13
CA GLU A 75 -21.31 1.02 -1.18
C GLU A 75 -20.28 -0.11 -1.31
N ARG A 76 -20.44 -1.13 -0.46
CA ARG A 76 -19.59 -2.32 -0.54
C ARG A 76 -20.12 -3.25 -1.60
N MET A 77 -19.33 -3.49 -2.63
CA MET A 77 -19.68 -4.39 -3.72
C MET A 77 -19.03 -5.76 -3.59
N THR A 78 -18.20 -5.97 -2.58
CA THR A 78 -17.51 -7.24 -2.36
C THR A 78 -18.51 -8.39 -2.29
N GLY A 79 -18.26 -9.42 -3.09
CA GLY A 79 -19.15 -10.58 -3.17
C GLY A 79 -20.31 -10.43 -4.13
N SER A 80 -20.52 -9.24 -4.70
CA SER A 80 -21.56 -9.04 -5.72
C SER A 80 -21.08 -9.58 -7.07
N GLN A 81 -22.00 -9.66 -8.05
CA GLN A 81 -21.64 -10.08 -9.39
C GLN A 81 -20.61 -9.18 -10.05
N ALA A 82 -20.66 -7.89 -9.73
CA ALA A 82 -19.72 -6.93 -10.31
C ALA A 82 -18.33 -7.00 -9.67
N CYS A 83 -18.22 -7.59 -8.48
CA CYS A 83 -16.97 -7.65 -7.74
C CYS A 83 -15.97 -8.57 -8.43
N LEU A 84 -14.75 -8.05 -8.63
CA LEU A 84 -13.64 -8.81 -9.23
C LEU A 84 -12.92 -9.72 -8.24
N GLY A 85 -13.25 -9.60 -6.95
CA GLY A 85 -12.63 -10.42 -5.91
C GLY A 85 -11.20 -10.04 -5.56
N LEU A 86 -10.69 -8.92 -6.06
CA LEU A 86 -9.30 -8.53 -5.85
C LEU A 86 -8.96 -8.32 -4.37
N CYS A 87 -9.90 -7.80 -3.59
CA CYS A 87 -9.68 -7.58 -2.16
C CYS A 87 -9.50 -8.87 -1.37
N LEU A 88 -9.91 -10.00 -1.95
CA LEU A 88 -9.77 -11.31 -1.34
C LEU A 88 -8.44 -11.99 -1.67
N HIS A 89 -7.64 -11.36 -2.51
CA HIS A 89 -6.34 -11.88 -2.94
C HIS A 89 -5.25 -10.90 -2.56
N ARG A 90 -4.58 -11.19 -1.45
CA ARG A 90 -3.59 -10.30 -0.85
C ARG A 90 -2.43 -9.94 -1.79
N GLU A 91 -2.03 -10.86 -2.63
CA GLU A 91 -0.93 -10.66 -3.57
C GLU A 91 -1.33 -9.90 -4.84
N SER A 92 -2.62 -9.62 -5.04
CA SER A 92 -3.07 -8.85 -6.21
C SER A 92 -2.79 -7.37 -6.02
N LEU A 93 -2.06 -6.78 -6.94
CA LEU A 93 -1.77 -5.34 -6.97
C LEU A 93 -2.56 -4.63 -8.07
N GLU A 94 -3.58 -5.28 -8.62
CA GLU A 94 -4.37 -4.74 -9.71
C GLU A 94 -5.32 -3.64 -9.27
N ARG A 95 -5.65 -2.75 -10.21
CA ARG A 95 -6.67 -1.72 -10.00
C ARG A 95 -8.05 -2.36 -9.98
N CYS A 96 -8.89 -1.91 -9.05
CA CYS A 96 -10.29 -2.32 -9.04
C CYS A 96 -11.12 -1.27 -9.81
N THR A 97 -11.81 -1.72 -10.86
CA THR A 97 -12.64 -0.84 -11.70
C THR A 97 -14.09 -0.78 -11.24
N VAL A 98 -14.44 -1.55 -10.22
CA VAL A 98 -15.80 -1.58 -9.67
C VAL A 98 -16.01 -0.38 -8.75
N GLN A 99 -17.19 0.25 -8.82
CA GLN A 99 -17.52 1.39 -7.95
C GLN A 99 -17.88 0.90 -6.55
N CYS A 100 -16.88 0.45 -5.83
CA CYS A 100 -16.99 -0.16 -4.51
C CYS A 100 -16.30 0.75 -3.48
N GLU A 101 -16.73 0.67 -2.22
CA GLU A 101 -16.10 1.44 -1.16
C GLU A 101 -14.59 1.18 -1.03
N CYS A 102 -14.14 -0.01 -1.40
CA CYS A 102 -12.71 -0.35 -1.31
C CYS A 102 -11.92 0.02 -2.57
N ALA A 103 -12.57 0.54 -3.61
CA ALA A 103 -11.87 0.87 -4.86
C ALA A 103 -10.82 1.96 -4.66
N PHE A 104 -11.09 2.93 -3.78
CA PHE A 104 -10.12 4.01 -3.53
C PHE A 104 -8.79 3.46 -3.01
N VAL A 105 -8.84 2.38 -2.21
CA VAL A 105 -7.62 1.77 -1.67
C VAL A 105 -6.76 1.23 -2.80
N ARG A 106 -7.40 0.61 -3.80
CA ARG A 106 -6.68 0.12 -4.98
C ARG A 106 -6.06 1.26 -5.79
N GLU A 107 -6.71 2.44 -5.80
CA GLU A 107 -6.13 3.61 -6.45
C GLU A 107 -4.95 4.17 -5.66
N VAL A 108 -5.05 4.20 -4.33
CA VAL A 108 -3.91 4.57 -3.47
C VAL A 108 -2.74 3.60 -3.73
N LEU A 109 -3.05 2.31 -3.82
CA LEU A 109 -2.06 1.27 -4.11
C LEU A 109 -1.35 1.55 -5.44
N GLN A 110 -2.09 1.98 -6.48
CA GLN A 110 -1.49 2.31 -7.77
C GLN A 110 -0.54 3.50 -7.66
N ILE A 111 -0.90 4.51 -6.88
CA ILE A 111 -0.02 5.66 -6.65
C ILE A 111 1.29 5.22 -6.00
N VAL A 112 1.20 4.39 -4.97
CA VAL A 112 2.37 3.86 -4.27
C VAL A 112 3.20 2.99 -5.20
N ARG A 113 2.54 2.08 -5.93
CA ARG A 113 3.20 1.16 -6.86
C ARG A 113 3.98 1.90 -7.95
N ASN A 114 3.40 2.98 -8.44
CA ASN A 114 3.97 3.75 -9.56
C ASN A 114 4.71 5.02 -9.09
N TRP A 115 5.08 5.09 -7.83
CA TRP A 115 5.81 6.24 -7.29
C TRP A 115 7.06 6.51 -8.16
N PRO A 116 7.34 7.77 -8.51
CA PRO A 116 8.40 8.07 -9.47
C PRO A 116 9.77 7.47 -9.16
N GLY A 117 10.15 7.40 -7.89
CA GLY A 117 11.41 6.79 -7.48
C GLY A 117 11.47 5.30 -7.74
N ARG A 118 10.32 4.65 -7.91
CA ARG A 118 10.22 3.22 -8.16
C ARG A 118 10.16 2.88 -9.64
N LYS A 119 9.64 3.78 -10.45
CA LYS A 119 9.46 3.54 -11.89
C LYS A 119 10.75 3.19 -12.60
N GLY A 120 11.85 3.82 -12.21
CA GLY A 120 13.13 3.55 -12.81
C GLY A 120 13.63 2.14 -12.60
N LYS A 121 13.03 1.40 -11.68
CA LYS A 121 13.43 0.03 -11.35
C LYS A 121 12.57 -1.02 -12.03
N ALA A 122 11.41 -0.64 -12.51
CA ALA A 122 10.48 -1.57 -13.13
C ALA A 122 10.91 -1.97 -14.53
N ALA A 123 12.00 -1.45 -14.98
CA ALA A 123 12.54 -1.78 -16.29
C ALA A 123 12.90 -3.26 -16.38
#